data_121b2f6c238f67b9f932423114b710de
#
_entry.id   121b2f6c238f67b9f932423114b710de
#
_cell.length_a   1.000
_cell.length_b   1.000
_cell.length_c   1.000
_cell.angle_alpha   90.00
_cell.angle_beta   90.00
_cell.angle_gamma   90.00
#
_symmetry.space_group_name_H-M   'P 1'
#
loop_
_entity.id
_entity.type
_entity.pdbx_description
1 polymer ?
#
loop_
_entity_poly.entity_id
_entity_poly.type
_entity_poly.pdbx_seq_one_letter_code
_entity_poly.pdbx_strand_id
1 'polypeptide(L)'
;AAGKGFYEYPEGARKFLWPELATRYGRAQAPVPLADIKERLLFVQAIETVRCLDEGVLTTSRDANIGSIFGIGFPAWTGGVLQYINGYGLPAFVARARELAQAYGDRFLPPASLIERAARNVDF
;
A
#
# COMPACT_ATOMS: atom_id res chain seq x y z
N ALA A 1 -7.27 -2.92 -27.17
CA ALA A 1 -6.07 -3.24 -26.38
C ALA A 1 -4.93 -3.55 -27.33
N ALA A 2 -3.72 -3.03 -27.09
CA ALA A 2 -2.56 -3.15 -27.97
C ALA A 2 -1.94 -4.57 -27.99
N GLY A 3 -2.49 -5.53 -27.26
CA GLY A 3 -1.96 -6.90 -27.14
C GLY A 3 -0.58 -7.00 -26.46
N LYS A 4 -0.07 -5.90 -25.93
CA LYS A 4 1.25 -5.78 -25.30
C LYS A 4 1.14 -5.06 -23.96
N GLY A 5 1.98 -5.44 -23.01
CA GLY A 5 2.07 -4.84 -21.69
C GLY A 5 3.43 -5.13 -21.04
N PHE A 6 3.45 -5.37 -19.75
CA PHE A 6 4.67 -5.77 -19.06
C PHE A 6 5.13 -7.20 -19.36
N TYR A 7 4.28 -7.99 -20.02
CA TYR A 7 4.57 -9.36 -20.40
C TYR A 7 4.43 -9.54 -21.92
N GLU A 8 5.27 -10.40 -22.47
CA GLU A 8 5.10 -11.01 -23.79
C GLU A 8 4.31 -12.31 -23.66
N TYR A 9 3.42 -12.56 -24.60
CA TYR A 9 2.53 -13.72 -24.64
C TYR A 9 2.73 -14.48 -25.96
N PRO A 10 3.85 -15.20 -26.14
CA PRO A 10 4.09 -15.96 -27.34
C PRO A 10 3.10 -17.13 -27.45
N GLU A 11 2.64 -17.41 -28.67
CA GLU A 11 1.74 -18.54 -28.94
C GLU A 11 2.45 -19.86 -28.61
N GLY A 12 1.76 -20.74 -27.83
CA GLY A 12 2.31 -22.05 -27.44
C GLY A 12 3.40 -22.03 -26.39
N ALA A 13 3.78 -20.88 -25.81
CA ALA A 13 4.83 -20.78 -24.79
C ALA A 13 4.38 -20.03 -23.54
N ARG A 14 5.15 -20.15 -22.46
CA ARG A 14 4.87 -19.41 -21.21
C ARG A 14 5.16 -17.92 -21.42
N LYS A 15 4.29 -17.07 -20.84
CA LYS A 15 4.52 -15.63 -20.76
C LYS A 15 5.83 -15.33 -20.02
N PHE A 16 6.52 -14.29 -20.48
CA PHE A 16 7.71 -13.76 -19.81
C PHE A 16 7.68 -12.22 -19.77
N LEU A 17 8.49 -11.64 -18.90
CA LEU A 17 8.58 -10.19 -18.81
C LEU A 17 9.18 -9.61 -20.11
N TRP A 18 8.60 -8.54 -20.60
CA TRP A 18 9.12 -7.82 -21.75
C TRP A 18 10.61 -7.45 -21.55
N PRO A 19 11.52 -7.86 -22.44
CA PRO A 19 12.96 -7.71 -22.22
C PRO A 19 13.43 -6.27 -22.03
N GLU A 20 12.82 -5.31 -22.73
CA GLU A 20 13.17 -3.91 -22.61
C GLU A 20 12.70 -3.26 -21.30
N LEU A 21 11.91 -3.96 -20.51
CA LEU A 21 11.39 -3.43 -19.23
C LEU A 21 12.54 -3.03 -18.30
N ALA A 22 13.56 -3.87 -18.20
CA ALA A 22 14.74 -3.59 -17.39
C ALA A 22 15.54 -2.39 -17.92
N THR A 23 15.68 -2.26 -19.24
CA THR A 23 16.39 -1.15 -19.86
C THR A 23 15.66 0.18 -19.71
N ARG A 24 14.34 0.17 -19.85
CA ARG A 24 13.52 1.40 -19.79
C ARG A 24 13.21 1.85 -18.36
N TYR A 25 12.98 0.92 -17.45
CA TYR A 25 12.49 1.20 -16.10
C TYR A 25 13.41 0.67 -15.00
N GLY A 26 14.40 -0.16 -15.36
CA GLY A 26 15.40 -0.64 -14.43
C GLY A 26 16.23 0.53 -13.89
N ARG A 27 16.37 0.59 -12.58
CA ARG A 27 17.25 1.55 -11.94
C ARG A 27 18.59 0.89 -11.67
N ALA A 28 19.68 1.55 -12.03
CA ALA A 28 21.06 1.10 -11.70
C ALA A 28 21.38 1.20 -10.20
N GLN A 29 20.40 1.56 -9.37
CA GLN A 29 20.52 1.68 -7.92
C GLN A 29 20.35 0.32 -7.23
N ALA A 30 20.81 0.25 -5.99
CA ALA A 30 20.65 -0.94 -5.16
C ALA A 30 19.19 -1.44 -5.16
N PRO A 31 18.97 -2.76 -5.16
CA PRO A 31 17.63 -3.32 -5.16
C PRO A 31 16.88 -2.88 -3.90
N VAL A 32 15.60 -2.54 -4.07
CA VAL A 32 14.73 -2.22 -2.95
C VAL A 32 14.55 -3.47 -2.07
N PRO A 33 14.75 -3.38 -0.76
CA PRO A 33 14.53 -4.51 0.14
C PRO A 33 13.12 -5.10 -0.02
N LEU A 34 13.00 -6.42 -0.01
CA LEU A 34 11.71 -7.09 -0.17
C LEU A 34 10.70 -6.70 0.91
N ALA A 35 11.19 -6.45 2.14
CA ALA A 35 10.35 -5.95 3.23
C ALA A 35 9.72 -4.61 2.86
N ASP A 36 10.51 -3.67 2.37
CA ASP A 36 10.03 -2.36 1.93
C ASP A 36 9.03 -2.47 0.77
N ILE A 37 9.26 -3.39 -0.18
CA ILE A 37 8.31 -3.60 -1.28
C ILE A 37 6.94 -4.04 -0.73
N LYS A 38 6.93 -5.01 0.18
CA LYS A 38 5.68 -5.50 0.82
C LYS A 38 4.97 -4.39 1.60
N GLU A 39 5.70 -3.69 2.45
CA GLU A 39 5.15 -2.61 3.26
C GLU A 39 4.64 -1.45 2.40
N ARG A 40 5.36 -1.06 1.36
CA ARG A 40 4.91 0.00 0.45
C ARG A 40 3.55 -0.32 -0.19
N LEU A 41 3.30 -1.58 -0.56
CA LEU A 41 2.02 -2.00 -1.13
C LEU A 41 0.88 -1.93 -0.11
N LEU A 42 1.13 -2.28 1.15
CA LEU A 42 0.11 -2.25 2.20
C LEU A 42 -0.09 -0.85 2.79
N PHE A 43 1.00 -0.14 3.06
CA PHE A 43 0.96 1.19 3.66
C PHE A 43 0.27 2.22 2.79
N VAL A 44 0.52 2.23 1.47
CA VAL A 44 -0.13 3.20 0.58
C VAL A 44 -1.65 3.03 0.58
N GLN A 45 -2.14 1.79 0.59
CA GLN A 45 -3.57 1.51 0.68
C GLN A 45 -4.14 1.90 2.05
N ALA A 46 -3.42 1.60 3.12
CA ALA A 46 -3.83 1.93 4.48
C ALA A 46 -3.91 3.45 4.71
N ILE A 47 -2.89 4.19 4.30
CA ILE A 47 -2.86 5.66 4.40
C ILE A 47 -3.98 6.29 3.56
N GLU A 48 -4.21 5.81 2.34
CA GLU A 48 -5.27 6.31 1.48
C GLU A 48 -6.66 6.04 2.06
N THR A 49 -6.87 4.89 2.70
CA THR A 49 -8.13 4.60 3.38
C THR A 49 -8.40 5.56 4.54
N VAL A 50 -7.36 5.94 5.29
CA VAL A 50 -7.51 6.96 6.35
C VAL A 50 -7.89 8.30 5.75
N ARG A 51 -7.31 8.70 4.62
CA ARG A 51 -7.71 9.92 3.90
C ARG A 51 -9.17 9.87 3.45
N CYS A 52 -9.62 8.74 2.92
CA CYS A 52 -11.02 8.54 2.56
C CYS A 52 -11.99 8.68 3.75
N LEU A 53 -11.56 8.27 4.96
CA LEU A 53 -12.32 8.53 6.19
C LEU A 53 -12.33 10.01 6.55
N ASP A 54 -11.17 10.68 6.49
CA ASP A 54 -11.06 12.11 6.79
C ASP A 54 -11.89 12.97 5.84
N GLU A 55 -11.99 12.57 4.58
CA GLU A 55 -12.78 13.23 3.53
C GLU A 55 -14.26 12.84 3.56
N GLY A 56 -14.67 11.91 4.41
CA GLY A 56 -16.05 11.44 4.50
C GLY A 56 -16.53 10.57 3.33
N VAL A 57 -15.61 10.10 2.50
CA VAL A 57 -15.89 9.09 1.44
C VAL A 57 -16.27 7.76 2.09
N LEU A 58 -15.57 7.40 3.15
CA LEU A 58 -15.92 6.31 4.04
C LEU A 58 -16.41 6.87 5.36
N THR A 59 -17.49 6.32 5.90
CA THR A 59 -18.12 6.83 7.12
C THR A 59 -17.94 5.94 8.33
N THR A 60 -17.51 4.68 8.14
CA THR A 60 -17.28 3.74 9.23
C THR A 60 -16.01 2.92 9.02
N SER A 61 -15.35 2.54 10.11
CA SER A 61 -14.21 1.62 10.10
C SER A 61 -14.59 0.24 9.55
N ARG A 62 -15.84 -0.18 9.79
CA ARG A 62 -16.38 -1.45 9.28
C ARG A 62 -16.40 -1.46 7.75
N ASP A 63 -16.95 -0.43 7.14
CA ASP A 63 -17.04 -0.35 5.68
C ASP A 63 -15.66 -0.24 5.04
N ALA A 64 -14.74 0.49 5.68
CA ALA A 64 -13.34 0.56 5.27
C ALA A 64 -12.67 -0.83 5.24
N ASN A 65 -12.84 -1.61 6.32
CA ASN A 65 -12.25 -2.94 6.42
C ASN A 65 -12.86 -3.93 5.42
N ILE A 66 -14.18 -4.01 5.36
CA ILE A 66 -14.89 -4.90 4.43
C ILE A 66 -14.62 -4.49 2.97
N GLY A 67 -14.74 -3.20 2.68
CA GLY A 67 -14.49 -2.64 1.35
C GLY A 67 -13.07 -2.87 0.86
N SER A 68 -12.08 -2.78 1.73
CA SER A 68 -10.69 -3.04 1.36
C SER A 68 -10.46 -4.49 0.96
N ILE A 69 -11.06 -5.44 1.65
CA ILE A 69 -10.92 -6.88 1.35
C ILE A 69 -11.59 -7.21 0.02
N PHE A 70 -12.86 -6.85 -0.15
CA PHE A 70 -13.64 -7.25 -1.31
C PHE A 70 -13.47 -6.33 -2.52
N GLY A 71 -13.19 -5.04 -2.30
CA GLY A 71 -13.06 -4.05 -3.37
C GLY A 71 -11.68 -4.00 -4.00
N ILE A 72 -10.63 -4.03 -3.19
CA ILE A 72 -9.24 -3.86 -3.68
C ILE A 72 -8.33 -5.06 -3.39
N GLY A 73 -8.87 -6.14 -2.80
CA GLY A 73 -8.11 -7.36 -2.53
C GLY A 73 -7.08 -7.21 -1.41
N PHE A 74 -7.33 -6.34 -0.43
CA PHE A 74 -6.46 -6.24 0.74
C PHE A 74 -6.43 -7.58 1.49
N PRO A 75 -5.29 -7.99 2.10
CA PRO A 75 -5.16 -9.30 2.72
C PRO A 75 -6.22 -9.57 3.79
N ALA A 76 -7.12 -10.51 3.53
CA ALA A 76 -8.27 -10.81 4.40
C ALA A 76 -7.86 -11.27 5.81
N TRP A 77 -6.70 -11.92 5.94
CA TRP A 77 -6.18 -12.39 7.24
C TRP A 77 -5.84 -11.25 8.22
N THR A 78 -5.73 -10.00 7.72
CA THR A 78 -5.53 -8.82 8.58
C THR A 78 -6.82 -8.32 9.23
N GLY A 79 -7.99 -8.76 8.75
CA GLY A 79 -9.29 -8.20 9.12
C GLY A 79 -9.65 -6.91 8.38
N GLY A 80 -8.85 -6.51 7.42
CA GLY A 80 -9.01 -5.29 6.63
C GLY A 80 -7.95 -4.23 6.92
N VAL A 81 -8.01 -3.16 6.15
CA VAL A 81 -6.95 -2.16 6.09
C VAL A 81 -6.75 -1.40 7.40
N LEU A 82 -7.82 -1.04 8.12
CA LEU A 82 -7.71 -0.33 9.40
C LEU A 82 -7.31 -1.29 10.53
N GLN A 83 -7.76 -2.55 10.48
CA GLN A 83 -7.29 -3.58 11.39
C GLN A 83 -5.80 -3.90 11.18
N TYR A 84 -5.32 -3.79 9.96
CA TYR A 84 -3.88 -3.88 9.69
C TYR A 84 -3.10 -2.77 10.40
N ILE A 85 -3.59 -1.52 10.39
CA ILE A 85 -2.97 -0.41 11.14
C ILE A 85 -2.99 -0.69 12.64
N ASN A 86 -4.15 -1.11 13.20
CA ASN A 86 -4.29 -1.45 14.62
C ASN A 86 -3.32 -2.58 15.02
N GLY A 87 -3.27 -3.67 14.23
CA GLY A 87 -2.39 -4.82 14.48
C GLY A 87 -0.90 -4.51 14.31
N TYR A 88 -0.55 -3.53 13.48
CA TYR A 88 0.83 -3.03 13.37
C TYR A 88 1.22 -2.19 14.60
N GLY A 89 0.22 -1.58 15.25
CA GLY A 89 0.37 -0.60 16.31
C GLY A 89 0.51 0.82 15.75
N LEU A 90 -0.44 1.70 16.11
CA LEU A 90 -0.53 3.04 15.52
C LEU A 90 0.76 3.86 15.60
N PRO A 91 1.45 3.95 16.77
CA PRO A 91 2.71 4.69 16.83
C PRO A 91 3.81 4.11 15.92
N ALA A 92 3.93 2.78 15.88
CA ALA A 92 4.90 2.09 15.03
C ALA A 92 4.58 2.27 13.54
N PHE A 93 3.29 2.20 13.17
CA PHE A 93 2.82 2.44 11.81
C PHE A 93 3.15 3.86 11.35
N VAL A 94 2.88 4.89 12.18
CA VAL A 94 3.20 6.29 11.87
C VAL A 94 4.70 6.51 11.72
N ALA A 95 5.52 5.92 12.60
CA ALA A 95 6.97 6.01 12.50
C ALA A 95 7.46 5.39 11.17
N ARG A 96 7.00 4.19 10.86
CA ARG A 96 7.38 3.49 9.62
C ARG A 96 6.88 4.20 8.37
N ALA A 97 5.68 4.75 8.39
CA ALA A 97 5.14 5.54 7.29
C ALA A 97 6.04 6.76 6.95
N ARG A 98 6.57 7.45 7.97
CA ARG A 98 7.52 8.54 7.79
C ARG A 98 8.85 8.09 7.18
N GLU A 99 9.38 6.94 7.60
CA GLU A 99 10.59 6.35 6.99
C GLU A 99 10.36 6.03 5.51
N LEU A 100 9.20 5.40 5.20
CA LEU A 100 8.83 5.12 3.82
C LEU A 100 8.64 6.40 3.00
N ALA A 101 8.08 7.46 3.60
CA ALA A 101 7.94 8.76 2.94
C ALA A 101 9.30 9.38 2.62
N GLN A 102 10.23 9.33 3.56
CA GLN A 102 11.58 9.83 3.37
C GLN A 102 12.33 9.07 2.26
N ALA A 103 12.16 7.75 2.19
CA ALA A 103 12.86 6.91 1.23
C ALA A 103 12.20 6.86 -0.15
N TYR A 104 10.85 6.95 -0.22
CA TYR A 104 10.07 6.62 -1.41
C TYR A 104 9.02 7.68 -1.81
N GLY A 105 8.93 8.79 -1.08
CA GLY A 105 8.13 9.96 -1.44
C GLY A 105 6.85 10.14 -0.63
N ASP A 106 6.25 11.31 -0.79
CA ASP A 106 5.20 11.88 0.07
C ASP A 106 3.89 11.10 0.12
N ARG A 107 3.67 10.16 -0.82
CA ARG A 107 2.50 9.27 -0.80
C ARG A 107 2.38 8.45 0.48
N PHE A 108 3.49 8.28 1.21
CA PHE A 108 3.55 7.56 2.48
C PHE A 108 3.44 8.47 3.71
N LEU A 109 3.30 9.78 3.54
CA LEU A 109 3.10 10.69 4.67
C LEU A 109 1.79 10.36 5.38
N PRO A 110 1.83 10.07 6.70
CA PRO A 110 0.62 9.80 7.45
C PRO A 110 -0.21 11.08 7.60
N PRO A 111 -1.55 11.01 7.40
CA PRO A 111 -2.43 12.15 7.61
C PRO A 111 -2.48 12.58 9.08
N ALA A 112 -2.87 13.83 9.34
CA ALA A 112 -2.89 14.41 10.68
C ALA A 112 -3.77 13.62 11.66
N SER A 113 -4.93 13.17 11.21
CA SER A 113 -5.85 12.34 12.00
C SER A 113 -5.22 11.04 12.50
N LEU A 114 -4.41 10.37 11.65
CA LEU A 114 -3.70 9.16 12.02
C LEU A 114 -2.59 9.46 13.04
N ILE A 115 -1.88 10.58 12.89
CA ILE A 115 -0.85 11.01 13.84
C ILE A 115 -1.47 11.31 15.21
N GLU A 116 -2.61 12.00 15.25
CA GLU A 116 -3.34 12.29 16.47
C GLU A 116 -3.85 11.02 17.16
N ARG A 117 -4.41 10.06 16.39
CA ARG A 117 -4.79 8.75 16.92
C ARG A 117 -3.61 8.01 17.54
N ALA A 118 -2.49 7.99 16.83
CA ALA A 118 -1.27 7.35 17.30
C ALA A 118 -0.75 7.99 18.59
N ALA A 119 -0.80 9.31 18.71
CA ALA A 119 -0.39 10.03 19.92
C ALA A 119 -1.26 9.69 21.14
N ARG A 120 -2.55 9.41 20.92
CA ARG A 120 -3.51 9.01 21.95
C ARG A 120 -3.61 7.50 22.12
N ASN A 121 -2.96 6.73 21.28
CA ASN A 121 -3.04 5.26 21.19
C ASN A 121 -4.50 4.75 21.11
N VAL A 122 -5.29 5.36 20.23
CA VAL A 122 -6.72 5.04 20.03
C VAL A 122 -6.91 4.34 18.71
N ASP A 123 -7.31 3.08 18.74
CA ASP A 123 -7.59 2.24 17.56
C ASP A 123 -8.74 2.78 16.69
N PHE A 124 -8.79 2.32 15.44
CA PHE A 124 -9.86 2.62 14.50
C PHE A 124 -11.14 1.86 14.81
#